data_b067a1aee8bb6b8d0db949a3c4fcf313
#
_entry.id   b067a1aee8bb6b8d0db949a3c4fcf313
#
_cell.length_a   1.000
_cell.length_b   1.000
_cell.length_c   1.000
_cell.angle_alpha   90.00
_cell.angle_beta   90.00
_cell.angle_gamma   90.00
#
_symmetry.space_group_name_H-M   'P 1'
#
loop_
_entity.id
_entity.type
_entity.pdbx_description
1 polymer ?
#
loop_
_entity_poly.entity_id
_entity_poly.type
_entity_poly.pdbx_seq_one_letter_code
_entity_poly.pdbx_strand_id
1 'polypeptide(L)'
;MLLWTIQPEEVWRILRRDGVYRCNPDKAMHLNDGWDYDAPYNWMVAQMEKRIGKRPEGVIYPIWAWHTYNWKHKKPDLRTDWFRGRYGVHTCIEIDVPDNAVLLSDEENWHFVLNDWYFSGAKFEEEYNRDEAAYEALPEGKKIMVKKKSWERIFEVEPIDTEWHRQGCYVQAVFWELSLEQVKKVTWFGRTKGI
;
A
#
# COMPACT_ATOMS: atom_id res chain seq x y z
N MET A 1 4.04 -8.71 -13.47
CA MET A 1 2.74 -8.31 -12.86
C MET A 1 2.39 -6.90 -13.31
N LEU A 2 1.20 -6.72 -13.88
CA LEU A 2 0.72 -5.39 -14.31
C LEU A 2 0.19 -4.61 -13.10
N LEU A 3 0.66 -3.37 -12.90
CA LEU A 3 0.31 -2.53 -11.76
C LEU A 3 0.07 -1.08 -12.22
N TRP A 4 -0.58 -0.29 -11.37
CA TRP A 4 -0.87 1.12 -11.60
C TRP A 4 -0.41 1.97 -10.42
N THR A 5 0.71 2.68 -10.57
CA THR A 5 1.17 3.61 -9.54
C THR A 5 0.67 5.03 -9.84
N ILE A 6 0.17 5.70 -8.80
CA ILE A 6 -0.36 7.06 -8.90
C ILE A 6 0.60 8.00 -8.21
N GLN A 7 1.19 8.89 -8.99
CA GLN A 7 2.29 9.73 -8.56
C GLN A 7 2.09 11.20 -8.99
N PRO A 8 2.66 12.17 -8.27
CA PRO A 8 2.81 13.53 -8.81
C PRO A 8 3.55 13.52 -10.15
N GLU A 9 3.23 14.45 -11.06
CA GLU A 9 3.90 14.55 -12.37
C GLU A 9 5.42 14.65 -12.25
N GLU A 10 5.93 15.23 -11.18
CA GLU A 10 7.37 15.34 -10.93
C GLU A 10 8.08 13.97 -10.91
N VAL A 11 7.42 12.94 -10.35
CA VAL A 11 7.96 11.57 -10.33
C VAL A 11 8.17 11.05 -11.75
N TRP A 12 7.23 11.28 -12.65
CA TRP A 12 7.37 10.92 -14.05
C TRP A 12 8.53 11.66 -14.72
N ARG A 13 8.72 12.95 -14.42
CA ARG A 13 9.86 13.73 -14.95
C ARG A 13 11.20 13.20 -14.46
N ILE A 14 11.30 12.84 -13.16
CA ILE A 14 12.48 12.22 -12.58
C ILE A 14 12.77 10.87 -13.26
N LEU A 15 11.77 10.01 -13.35
CA LEU A 15 11.90 8.69 -13.97
C LEU A 15 12.39 8.78 -15.42
N ARG A 16 11.87 9.72 -16.21
CA ARG A 16 12.31 9.95 -17.59
C ARG A 16 13.74 10.46 -17.70
N ARG A 17 14.18 11.27 -16.74
CA ARG A 17 15.53 11.85 -16.74
C ARG A 17 16.58 10.83 -16.28
N ASP A 18 16.28 10.11 -15.21
CA ASP A 18 17.27 9.30 -14.47
C ASP A 18 17.16 7.79 -14.80
N GLY A 19 16.11 7.36 -15.50
CA GLY A 19 15.83 5.98 -15.85
C GLY A 19 15.29 5.13 -14.70
N VAL A 20 15.44 5.58 -13.45
CA VAL A 20 14.95 4.91 -12.25
C VAL A 20 14.40 5.95 -11.27
N TYR A 21 13.33 5.58 -10.56
CA TYR A 21 12.78 6.36 -9.47
C TYR A 21 12.76 5.54 -8.18
N ARG A 22 13.11 6.20 -7.07
CA ARG A 22 13.04 5.69 -5.69
C ARG A 22 12.17 6.62 -4.88
N CYS A 23 11.43 6.09 -3.91
CA CYS A 23 10.62 6.91 -3.03
C CYS A 23 11.52 7.93 -2.31
N ASN A 24 11.15 9.21 -2.39
CA ASN A 24 11.77 10.28 -1.61
C ASN A 24 10.93 10.53 -0.34
N PRO A 25 11.43 10.18 0.86
CA PRO A 25 10.68 10.32 2.10
C PRO A 25 10.25 11.76 2.40
N ASP A 26 11.10 12.75 2.05
CA ASP A 26 10.82 14.17 2.29
C ASP A 26 9.62 14.69 1.48
N LYS A 27 9.23 13.95 0.43
CA LYS A 27 8.11 14.31 -0.46
C LYS A 27 6.94 13.33 -0.38
N ALA A 28 7.05 12.30 0.44
CA ALA A 28 5.98 11.33 0.62
C ALA A 28 4.82 11.97 1.39
N MET A 29 3.65 12.06 0.75
CA MET A 29 2.50 12.81 1.26
C MET A 29 2.12 12.41 2.69
N HIS A 30 2.10 11.12 2.97
CA HIS A 30 1.62 10.60 4.26
C HIS A 30 2.67 10.64 5.37
N LEU A 31 3.95 10.78 5.06
CA LEU A 31 5.02 10.83 6.06
C LEU A 31 5.20 12.23 6.67
N ASN A 32 4.57 13.27 6.07
CA ASN A 32 4.73 14.66 6.46
C ASN A 32 3.43 15.31 6.98
N ASP A 33 2.37 14.52 7.20
CA ASP A 33 1.04 15.01 7.60
C ASP A 33 0.89 15.23 9.13
N GLY A 34 1.98 15.12 9.89
CA GLY A 34 1.98 15.24 11.36
C GLY A 34 1.53 13.97 12.10
N TRP A 35 1.28 12.87 11.40
CA TRP A 35 1.06 11.54 11.94
C TRP A 35 2.37 10.76 11.94
N ASP A 36 2.61 9.99 13.00
CA ASP A 36 3.79 9.12 13.07
C ASP A 36 3.53 7.82 12.31
N TYR A 37 3.81 7.84 11.00
CA TYR A 37 3.74 6.65 10.16
C TYR A 37 5.08 5.91 10.03
N ASP A 38 6.13 6.36 10.70
CA ASP A 38 7.45 5.73 10.61
C ASP A 38 7.40 4.25 11.04
N ALA A 39 6.73 3.95 12.14
CA ALA A 39 6.66 2.58 12.66
C ALA A 39 5.91 1.62 11.70
N PRO A 40 4.71 1.93 11.17
CA PRO A 40 4.04 1.12 10.15
C PRO A 40 4.85 0.93 8.87
N TYR A 41 5.44 2.01 8.34
CA TYR A 41 6.23 1.91 7.11
C TYR A 41 7.52 1.11 7.30
N ASN A 42 8.20 1.28 8.43
CA ASN A 42 9.36 0.45 8.77
C ASN A 42 8.99 -1.03 8.94
N TRP A 43 7.80 -1.31 9.49
CA TRP A 43 7.30 -2.69 9.54
C TRP A 43 7.07 -3.26 8.14
N MET A 44 6.45 -2.49 7.21
CA MET A 44 6.27 -2.91 5.81
C MET A 44 7.63 -3.17 5.16
N VAL A 45 8.62 -2.28 5.34
CA VAL A 45 9.99 -2.46 4.84
C VAL A 45 10.58 -3.79 5.32
N ALA A 46 10.45 -4.11 6.61
CA ALA A 46 10.94 -5.37 7.16
C ALA A 46 10.22 -6.59 6.56
N GLN A 47 8.90 -6.49 6.28
CA GLN A 47 8.16 -7.54 5.58
C GLN A 47 8.62 -7.71 4.14
N MET A 48 8.89 -6.63 3.43
CA MET A 48 9.42 -6.68 2.07
C MET A 48 10.81 -7.34 2.03
N GLU A 49 11.72 -6.94 2.92
CA GLU A 49 13.06 -7.55 3.00
C GLU A 49 12.99 -9.07 3.24
N LYS A 50 12.03 -9.51 4.06
CA LYS A 50 11.80 -10.93 4.34
C LYS A 50 11.19 -11.70 3.16
N ARG A 51 10.32 -11.06 2.35
CA ARG A 51 9.46 -11.74 1.37
C ARG A 51 9.90 -11.58 -0.07
N ILE A 52 10.42 -10.40 -0.44
CA ILE A 52 10.81 -10.09 -1.83
C ILE A 52 12.28 -9.71 -1.97
N GLY A 53 13.06 -9.78 -0.88
CA GLY A 53 14.51 -9.61 -0.91
C GLY A 53 14.98 -8.27 -0.37
N LYS A 54 16.31 -8.21 -0.21
CA LYS A 54 17.00 -7.09 0.43
C LYS A 54 16.71 -5.77 -0.29
N ARG A 55 16.46 -4.74 0.52
CA ARG A 55 16.29 -3.36 0.08
C ARG A 55 17.54 -2.86 -0.66
N PRO A 56 17.38 -2.24 -1.85
CA PRO A 56 18.50 -1.61 -2.57
C PRO A 56 19.13 -0.48 -1.75
N GLU A 57 20.40 -0.22 -2.00
CA GLU A 57 21.13 0.86 -1.35
C GLU A 57 20.50 2.21 -1.67
N GLY A 58 20.31 3.05 -0.63
CA GLY A 58 19.70 4.39 -0.75
C GLY A 58 18.17 4.40 -0.84
N VAL A 59 17.50 3.24 -0.84
CA VAL A 59 16.03 3.16 -0.72
C VAL A 59 15.66 3.17 0.75
N ILE A 60 14.73 4.04 1.16
CA ILE A 60 14.22 4.11 2.54
C ILE A 60 12.84 3.44 2.62
N TYR A 61 11.90 3.85 1.76
CA TYR A 61 10.54 3.36 1.73
C TYR A 61 10.16 2.84 0.34
N PRO A 62 9.16 1.94 0.24
CA PRO A 62 8.71 1.39 -1.04
C PRO A 62 7.93 2.41 -1.87
N ILE A 63 7.76 2.05 -3.13
CA ILE A 63 6.77 2.64 -4.03
C ILE A 63 5.49 1.82 -3.93
N TRP A 64 4.35 2.50 -3.86
CA TRP A 64 3.02 1.89 -3.81
C TRP A 64 2.34 1.93 -5.17
N ALA A 65 1.61 0.87 -5.49
CA ALA A 65 0.78 0.78 -6.68
C ALA A 65 -0.51 0.00 -6.40
N TRP A 66 -1.46 0.09 -7.30
CA TRP A 66 -2.68 -0.70 -7.28
C TRP A 66 -2.50 -1.97 -8.09
N HIS A 67 -2.93 -3.10 -7.54
CA HIS A 67 -3.09 -4.38 -8.22
C HIS A 67 -4.57 -4.63 -8.52
N THR A 68 -5.42 -4.60 -7.51
CA THR A 68 -6.86 -4.82 -7.62
C THR A 68 -7.62 -3.55 -7.22
N TYR A 69 -8.62 -3.21 -8.00
CA TYR A 69 -9.52 -2.12 -7.71
C TYR A 69 -10.97 -2.57 -7.90
N ASN A 70 -11.77 -2.52 -6.83
CA ASN A 70 -13.14 -2.99 -6.81
C ASN A 70 -13.27 -4.43 -7.36
N TRP A 71 -12.62 -5.38 -6.68
CA TRP A 71 -12.61 -6.82 -6.96
C TRP A 71 -11.99 -7.25 -8.29
N LYS A 72 -11.40 -6.35 -9.06
CA LYS A 72 -10.86 -6.65 -10.39
C LYS A 72 -9.42 -6.18 -10.50
N HIS A 73 -8.58 -7.02 -11.12
CA HIS A 73 -7.25 -6.60 -11.54
C HIS A 73 -7.38 -5.62 -12.72
N LYS A 74 -7.47 -4.35 -12.40
CA LYS A 74 -7.68 -3.27 -13.36
C LYS A 74 -7.17 -1.93 -12.83
N LYS A 75 -6.95 -1.01 -13.75
CA LYS A 75 -6.63 0.39 -13.44
C LYS A 75 -7.74 1.01 -12.57
N PRO A 76 -7.39 1.74 -11.50
CA PRO A 76 -8.35 2.54 -10.74
C PRO A 76 -9.11 3.55 -11.61
N ASP A 77 -10.37 3.82 -11.25
CA ASP A 77 -11.12 4.89 -11.90
C ASP A 77 -10.67 6.25 -11.37
N LEU A 78 -9.83 6.92 -12.15
CA LEU A 78 -9.26 8.22 -11.80
C LEU A 78 -10.27 9.36 -11.73
N ARG A 79 -11.55 9.11 -12.07
CA ARG A 79 -12.64 10.09 -12.01
C ARG A 79 -13.34 10.14 -10.65
N THR A 80 -13.06 9.19 -9.77
CA THR A 80 -13.62 9.17 -8.42
C THR A 80 -13.08 10.32 -7.58
N ASP A 81 -13.83 10.75 -6.56
CA ASP A 81 -13.45 11.84 -5.66
C ASP A 81 -12.14 11.55 -4.93
N TRP A 82 -11.85 10.28 -4.66
CA TRP A 82 -10.59 9.81 -4.10
C TRP A 82 -9.35 10.31 -4.87
N PHE A 83 -9.45 10.38 -6.20
CA PHE A 83 -8.36 10.87 -7.05
C PHE A 83 -8.55 12.30 -7.51
N ARG A 84 -9.80 12.78 -7.70
CA ARG A 84 -10.10 14.14 -8.15
C ARG A 84 -9.79 15.22 -7.13
N GLY A 85 -9.86 14.93 -5.83
CA GLY A 85 -9.59 15.87 -4.74
C GLY A 85 -8.11 16.26 -4.61
N ARG A 86 -7.22 15.60 -5.33
CA ARG A 86 -5.78 15.89 -5.28
C ARG A 86 -5.47 17.16 -6.05
N TYR A 87 -4.83 18.12 -5.36
CA TYR A 87 -4.34 19.33 -6.01
C TYR A 87 -3.08 19.03 -6.83
N GLY A 88 -3.00 19.65 -8.02
CA GLY A 88 -1.86 19.51 -8.92
C GLY A 88 -2.07 18.45 -10.00
N VAL A 89 -1.11 18.37 -10.91
CA VAL A 89 -1.08 17.38 -11.99
C VAL A 89 -0.47 16.08 -11.46
N HIS A 90 -1.17 15.00 -11.67
CA HIS A 90 -0.76 13.65 -11.30
C HIS A 90 -0.66 12.76 -12.53
N THR A 91 0.09 11.69 -12.40
CA THR A 91 0.21 10.63 -13.40
C THR A 91 -0.23 9.31 -12.79
N CYS A 92 -0.99 8.55 -13.55
CA CYS A 92 -1.19 7.13 -13.34
C CYS A 92 -0.27 6.40 -14.32
N ILE A 93 0.75 5.76 -13.78
CA ILE A 93 1.77 5.04 -14.54
C ILE A 93 1.42 3.55 -14.49
N GLU A 94 1.10 2.98 -15.65
CA GLU A 94 0.92 1.55 -15.82
C GLU A 94 2.29 0.89 -16.02
N ILE A 95 2.60 -0.09 -15.19
CA ILE A 95 3.92 -0.70 -15.12
C ILE A 95 3.83 -2.22 -15.09
N ASP A 96 4.87 -2.87 -15.59
CA ASP A 96 5.03 -4.32 -15.54
C ASP A 96 6.26 -4.65 -14.68
N VAL A 97 6.01 -5.14 -13.47
CA VAL A 97 7.05 -5.45 -12.48
C VAL A 97 7.15 -6.98 -12.32
N PRO A 98 8.36 -7.56 -12.23
CA PRO A 98 8.50 -8.99 -11.96
C PRO A 98 7.74 -9.42 -10.70
N ASP A 99 7.01 -10.52 -10.75
CA ASP A 99 6.14 -10.97 -9.64
C ASP A 99 6.92 -11.19 -8.34
N ASN A 100 8.15 -11.68 -8.45
CA ASN A 100 9.03 -11.90 -7.29
C ASN A 100 9.61 -10.62 -6.68
N ALA A 101 9.41 -9.47 -7.31
CA ALA A 101 9.83 -8.15 -6.82
C ALA A 101 8.66 -7.34 -6.22
N VAL A 102 7.48 -7.96 -6.10
CA VAL A 102 6.25 -7.30 -5.63
C VAL A 102 5.72 -8.01 -4.39
N LEU A 103 5.31 -7.24 -3.39
CA LEU A 103 4.54 -7.73 -2.26
C LEU A 103 3.14 -7.12 -2.30
N LEU A 104 2.13 -7.98 -2.36
CA LEU A 104 0.73 -7.56 -2.34
C LEU A 104 0.22 -7.46 -0.91
N SER A 105 -0.66 -6.49 -0.65
CA SER A 105 -1.38 -6.35 0.61
C SER A 105 -2.79 -5.81 0.38
N ASP A 106 -3.71 -6.22 1.22
CA ASP A 106 -5.06 -5.66 1.24
C ASP A 106 -5.03 -4.22 1.78
N GLU A 107 -5.65 -3.29 1.07
CA GLU A 107 -5.61 -1.87 1.39
C GLU A 107 -6.43 -1.52 2.62
N GLU A 108 -7.63 -2.11 2.77
CA GLU A 108 -8.47 -1.88 3.94
C GLU A 108 -7.81 -2.45 5.21
N ASN A 109 -7.22 -3.65 5.10
CA ASN A 109 -6.52 -4.28 6.21
C ASN A 109 -5.19 -3.59 6.58
N TRP A 110 -4.55 -2.87 5.63
CA TRP A 110 -3.38 -2.04 5.92
C TRP A 110 -3.66 -0.96 6.97
N HIS A 111 -4.91 -0.50 7.10
CA HIS A 111 -5.29 0.49 8.12
C HIS A 111 -5.13 -0.03 9.54
N PHE A 112 -5.19 -1.34 9.80
CA PHE A 112 -4.89 -1.90 11.12
C PHE A 112 -3.43 -1.69 11.51
N VAL A 113 -2.51 -1.80 10.54
CA VAL A 113 -1.09 -1.52 10.75
C VAL A 113 -0.83 -0.03 10.94
N LEU A 114 -1.45 0.82 10.12
CA LEU A 114 -1.31 2.29 10.20
C LEU A 114 -1.77 2.84 11.55
N ASN A 115 -2.82 2.28 12.12
CA ASN A 115 -3.41 2.73 13.38
C ASN A 115 -2.89 1.96 14.60
N ASP A 116 -1.90 1.09 14.43
CA ASP A 116 -1.35 0.25 15.50
C ASP A 116 -2.42 -0.61 16.20
N TRP A 117 -3.41 -1.12 15.45
CA TRP A 117 -4.51 -1.94 15.96
C TRP A 117 -4.24 -3.44 15.81
N TYR A 118 -4.82 -4.23 16.68
CA TYR A 118 -4.90 -5.68 16.51
C TYR A 118 -5.83 -6.02 15.33
N PHE A 119 -5.45 -6.99 14.53
CA PHE A 119 -6.23 -7.46 13.38
C PHE A 119 -6.62 -8.93 13.56
N SER A 120 -7.85 -9.21 13.97
CA SER A 120 -8.32 -10.59 14.13
C SER A 120 -8.40 -11.32 12.77
N GLY A 121 -8.77 -10.61 11.71
CA GLY A 121 -9.06 -11.17 10.38
C GLY A 121 -10.30 -12.07 10.39
N ALA A 122 -11.19 -11.88 11.37
CA ALA A 122 -12.44 -12.63 11.49
C ALA A 122 -13.36 -12.36 10.30
N LYS A 123 -14.06 -13.39 9.84
CA LYS A 123 -15.01 -13.31 8.72
C LYS A 123 -16.43 -13.03 9.17
N PHE A 124 -16.72 -13.22 10.45
CA PHE A 124 -18.03 -13.07 11.07
C PHE A 124 -17.89 -12.39 12.43
N GLU A 125 -18.97 -11.70 12.86
CA GLU A 125 -19.02 -10.96 14.12
C GLU A 125 -18.71 -11.82 15.35
N GLU A 126 -19.22 -13.04 15.38
CA GLU A 126 -18.96 -13.96 16.51
C GLU A 126 -17.48 -14.33 16.64
N GLU A 127 -16.80 -14.54 15.51
CA GLU A 127 -15.35 -14.78 15.48
C GLU A 127 -14.59 -13.56 15.97
N TYR A 128 -14.97 -12.38 15.48
CA TYR A 128 -14.37 -11.12 15.89
C TYR A 128 -14.48 -10.91 17.42
N ASN A 129 -15.68 -11.02 17.96
CA ASN A 129 -15.92 -10.85 19.38
C ASN A 129 -15.12 -11.83 20.24
N ARG A 130 -15.00 -13.09 19.81
CA ARG A 130 -14.18 -14.11 20.47
C ARG A 130 -12.70 -13.75 20.41
N ASP A 131 -12.20 -13.36 19.25
CA ASP A 131 -10.79 -13.08 19.02
C ASP A 131 -10.34 -11.79 19.75
N GLU A 132 -11.20 -10.75 19.77
CA GLU A 132 -10.97 -9.53 20.54
C GLU A 132 -10.96 -9.82 22.04
N ALA A 133 -11.92 -10.58 22.55
CA ALA A 133 -11.95 -10.96 23.96
C ALA A 133 -10.70 -11.76 24.37
N ALA A 134 -10.24 -12.66 23.48
CA ALA A 134 -9.02 -13.43 23.73
C ALA A 134 -7.77 -12.53 23.70
N TYR A 135 -7.70 -11.55 22.79
CA TYR A 135 -6.61 -10.59 22.71
C TYR A 135 -6.59 -9.68 23.95
N GLU A 136 -7.75 -9.16 24.37
CA GLU A 136 -7.85 -8.28 25.54
C GLU A 136 -7.48 -9.00 26.84
N ALA A 137 -7.72 -10.30 26.95
CA ALA A 137 -7.34 -11.12 28.09
C ALA A 137 -5.82 -11.40 28.17
N LEU A 138 -5.04 -11.05 27.15
CA LEU A 138 -3.60 -11.27 27.17
C LEU A 138 -2.89 -10.31 28.13
N PRO A 139 -1.81 -10.78 28.80
CA PRO A 139 -0.91 -9.87 29.49
C PRO A 139 -0.32 -8.82 28.55
N GLU A 140 -0.17 -7.57 29.02
CA GLU A 140 0.32 -6.45 28.21
C GLU A 140 1.62 -6.76 27.46
N GLY A 141 2.57 -7.45 28.08
CA GLY A 141 3.83 -7.85 27.43
C GLY A 141 3.65 -8.82 26.25
N LYS A 142 2.49 -9.49 26.15
CA LYS A 142 2.16 -10.38 25.01
C LYS A 142 1.34 -9.68 23.93
N LYS A 143 0.53 -8.67 24.29
CA LYS A 143 -0.34 -7.96 23.34
C LYS A 143 0.44 -7.39 22.15
N ILE A 144 1.57 -6.73 22.40
CA ILE A 144 2.40 -6.13 21.34
C ILE A 144 2.85 -7.19 20.32
N MET A 145 3.31 -8.33 20.81
CA MET A 145 3.80 -9.41 19.93
C MET A 145 2.66 -10.03 19.12
N VAL A 146 1.52 -10.30 19.78
CA VAL A 146 0.33 -10.88 19.13
C VAL A 146 -0.24 -9.91 18.10
N LYS A 147 -0.35 -8.62 18.43
CA LYS A 147 -0.78 -7.57 17.52
C LYS A 147 0.11 -7.50 16.27
N LYS A 148 1.42 -7.38 16.46
CA LYS A 148 2.34 -7.33 15.29
C LYS A 148 2.32 -8.60 14.44
N LYS A 149 2.08 -9.76 15.07
CA LYS A 149 1.90 -11.02 14.36
C LYS A 149 0.61 -11.01 13.53
N SER A 150 -0.47 -10.47 14.06
CA SER A 150 -1.76 -10.40 13.38
C SER A 150 -1.69 -9.59 12.07
N TRP A 151 -0.82 -8.58 12.02
CA TRP A 151 -0.63 -7.76 10.82
C TRP A 151 -0.11 -8.56 9.60
N GLU A 152 0.56 -9.70 9.80
CA GLU A 152 1.02 -10.52 8.67
C GLU A 152 -0.14 -11.00 7.79
N ARG A 153 -1.38 -10.97 8.30
CA ARG A 153 -2.59 -11.36 7.56
C ARG A 153 -3.01 -10.35 6.48
N ILE A 154 -2.50 -9.11 6.50
CA ILE A 154 -2.79 -8.15 5.42
C ILE A 154 -2.28 -8.64 4.05
N PHE A 155 -1.33 -9.59 4.05
CA PHE A 155 -0.81 -10.20 2.82
C PHE A 155 -1.66 -11.37 2.32
N GLU A 156 -2.69 -11.76 3.04
CA GLU A 156 -3.75 -12.65 2.58
C GLU A 156 -4.70 -11.83 1.72
N VAL A 157 -4.57 -11.91 0.39
CA VAL A 157 -5.32 -11.05 -0.55
C VAL A 157 -6.41 -11.83 -1.31
N GLU A 158 -6.62 -13.09 -0.97
CA GLU A 158 -7.70 -13.91 -1.54
C GLU A 158 -9.07 -13.27 -1.22
N PRO A 159 -9.97 -13.17 -2.20
CA PRO A 159 -11.23 -12.48 -2.00
C PRO A 159 -12.12 -13.08 -0.91
N ILE A 160 -12.53 -12.25 0.05
CA ILE A 160 -13.55 -12.53 1.05
C ILE A 160 -14.55 -11.38 0.99
N ASP A 161 -15.83 -11.68 0.84
CA ASP A 161 -16.91 -10.69 0.82
C ASP A 161 -18.06 -11.18 1.71
N THR A 162 -18.05 -10.74 2.96
CA THR A 162 -19.12 -10.99 3.93
C THR A 162 -19.68 -9.64 4.40
N GLU A 163 -20.78 -9.66 5.13
CA GLU A 163 -21.31 -8.43 5.77
C GLU A 163 -20.32 -7.82 6.78
N TRP A 164 -19.46 -8.65 7.34
CA TRP A 164 -18.52 -8.26 8.40
C TRP A 164 -17.12 -7.94 7.88
N HIS A 165 -16.65 -8.67 6.88
CA HIS A 165 -15.27 -8.57 6.41
C HIS A 165 -15.19 -8.56 4.89
N ARG A 166 -14.46 -7.58 4.37
CA ARG A 166 -14.13 -7.44 2.96
C ARG A 166 -12.63 -7.47 2.79
N GLN A 167 -12.13 -8.43 2.05
CA GLN A 167 -10.70 -8.60 1.76
C GLN A 167 -10.52 -8.84 0.27
N GLY A 168 -9.45 -8.30 -0.32
CA GLY A 168 -9.17 -8.47 -1.75
C GLY A 168 -9.99 -7.56 -2.67
N CYS A 169 -10.88 -6.73 -2.14
CA CYS A 169 -11.61 -5.72 -2.90
C CYS A 169 -10.65 -4.67 -3.48
N TYR A 170 -9.76 -4.19 -2.64
CA TYR A 170 -8.70 -3.26 -2.95
C TYR A 170 -7.35 -3.85 -2.54
N VAL A 171 -6.53 -4.20 -3.53
CA VAL A 171 -5.20 -4.76 -3.26
C VAL A 171 -4.15 -3.80 -3.77
N GLN A 172 -3.25 -3.42 -2.88
CA GLN A 172 -2.07 -2.64 -3.18
C GLN A 172 -0.85 -3.54 -3.38
N ALA A 173 0.12 -3.01 -4.07
CA ALA A 173 1.41 -3.62 -4.31
C ALA A 173 2.51 -2.68 -3.84
N VAL A 174 3.54 -3.22 -3.20
CA VAL A 174 4.75 -2.48 -2.86
C VAL A 174 5.97 -3.12 -3.53
N PHE A 175 6.88 -2.28 -3.98
CA PHE A 175 8.15 -2.67 -4.60
C PHE A 175 9.22 -1.59 -4.36
N TRP A 176 10.50 -1.94 -4.54
CA TRP A 176 11.59 -1.06 -4.12
C TRP A 176 11.85 0.12 -5.05
N GLU A 177 11.87 -0.13 -6.36
CA GLU A 177 12.30 0.84 -7.37
C GLU A 177 11.39 0.74 -8.60
N LEU A 178 11.18 1.86 -9.26
CA LEU A 178 10.50 1.95 -10.54
C LEU A 178 11.50 2.26 -11.65
N SER A 179 11.65 1.34 -12.59
CA SER A 179 12.48 1.53 -13.78
C SER A 179 11.66 2.05 -14.96
N LEU A 180 12.25 2.90 -15.78
CA LEU A 180 11.62 3.40 -17.01
C LEU A 180 11.24 2.26 -17.97
N GLU A 181 11.99 1.17 -18.00
CA GLU A 181 11.74 0.00 -18.82
C GLU A 181 10.46 -0.76 -18.43
N GLN A 182 10.03 -0.64 -17.17
CA GLN A 182 8.80 -1.25 -16.68
C GLN A 182 7.54 -0.49 -17.15
N VAL A 183 7.68 0.74 -17.62
CA VAL A 183 6.54 1.60 -17.96
C VAL A 183 5.90 1.16 -19.28
N LYS A 184 4.59 0.88 -19.23
CA LYS A 184 3.76 0.54 -20.39
C LYS A 184 2.96 1.74 -20.90
N LYS A 185 2.42 2.55 -19.98
CA LYS A 185 1.56 3.68 -20.30
C LYS A 185 1.56 4.72 -19.18
N VAL A 186 1.40 5.99 -19.56
CA VAL A 186 1.22 7.10 -18.61
C VAL A 186 -0.06 7.84 -18.95
N THR A 187 -0.88 8.08 -17.93
CA THR A 187 -2.12 8.85 -18.05
C THR A 187 -2.06 10.02 -17.06
N TRP A 188 -2.19 11.24 -17.56
CA TRP A 188 -2.23 12.44 -16.72
C TRP A 188 -3.66 12.72 -16.25
N PHE A 189 -3.79 13.21 -15.04
CA PHE A 189 -5.06 13.63 -14.47
C PHE A 189 -4.84 14.66 -13.35
N GLY A 190 -5.92 15.20 -12.80
CA GLY A 190 -5.89 16.24 -11.77
C GLY A 190 -6.22 17.62 -12.33
N ARG A 191 -6.24 18.64 -11.46
CA ARG A 191 -6.57 20.02 -11.82
C ARG A 191 -5.31 20.87 -11.78
N THR A 192 -4.99 21.55 -12.88
CA THR A 192 -4.13 22.74 -12.82
C THR A 192 -4.86 23.78 -11.97
N LYS A 193 -4.16 24.43 -11.01
CA LYS A 193 -4.71 25.64 -10.37
C LYS A 193 -4.99 26.60 -11.52
N GLY A 194 -6.28 26.91 -11.73
CA GLY A 194 -6.65 28.01 -12.62
C GLY A 194 -5.91 29.26 -12.14
N ILE A 195 -5.21 29.90 -13.05
CA ILE A 195 -4.61 31.23 -12.88
C ILE A 195 -5.75 32.23 -12.72
#